data_70d64a3e5d87860e0cd4ad2458c82eb0
#
_entry.id   70d64a3e5d87860e0cd4ad2458c82eb0
#
_cell.length_a   1.000
_cell.length_b   1.000
_cell.length_c   1.000
_cell.angle_alpha   90.00
_cell.angle_beta   90.00
_cell.angle_gamma   90.00
#
_symmetry.space_group_name_H-M   'P 1'
#
loop_
_entity.id
_entity.type
_entity.pdbx_description
1 polymer ?
#
loop_
_entity_poly.entity_id
_entity_poly.type
_entity_poly.pdbx_seq_one_letter_code
_entity_poly.pdbx_strand_id
1 'polypeptide(L)'
;ERSPLLSFSNTDMAFAGDVLVAGSYHGFNTYRLQDDGVPALLGSVVCPGGQGDVSIVGDLLIMSVEQTRGRLDCGLQGISDDVSTDRFRGIRIFDISDLARPVQVGAVQTCRGSHTHSVVSGPGADGKIIVYNSGTSSVRDEEELEGCIGESPGDDRTALFRIDVIEIPVDDPGKARIVDSPAVFADPESGVLGALWRGGDHGDETQETSQTDQCHD
;
A
#
# COMPACT_ATOMS: atom_id res chain seq x y z
N GLU A 1 13.15 -12.16 -23.51
CA GLU A 1 12.70 -10.76 -23.42
C GLU A 1 13.17 -10.16 -22.09
N ARG A 2 13.53 -8.89 -22.09
CA ARG A 2 13.84 -8.18 -20.85
C ARG A 2 12.59 -7.48 -20.34
N SER A 3 12.27 -7.69 -19.05
CA SER A 3 11.25 -6.90 -18.39
C SER A 3 11.58 -5.40 -18.47
N PRO A 4 10.61 -4.52 -18.74
CA PRO A 4 10.79 -3.09 -18.65
C PRO A 4 11.16 -2.63 -17.22
N LEU A 5 10.96 -3.49 -16.21
CA LEU A 5 11.24 -3.19 -14.80
C LEU A 5 12.64 -3.65 -14.33
N LEU A 6 13.45 -4.30 -15.18
CA LEU A 6 14.78 -4.80 -14.77
C LEU A 6 15.79 -3.71 -14.42
N SER A 7 15.55 -2.48 -14.81
CA SER A 7 16.41 -1.34 -14.47
C SER A 7 15.98 -0.61 -13.20
N PHE A 8 14.89 -1.02 -12.56
CA PHE A 8 14.36 -0.41 -11.35
C PHE A 8 14.66 -1.28 -10.13
N SER A 9 14.75 -0.65 -8.97
CA SER A 9 14.95 -1.37 -7.72
C SER A 9 13.74 -2.24 -7.40
N ASN A 10 13.98 -3.51 -7.10
CA ASN A 10 12.98 -4.37 -6.51
C ASN A 10 12.78 -3.97 -5.04
N THR A 11 11.58 -4.18 -4.54
CA THR A 11 11.19 -3.77 -3.19
C THR A 11 10.82 -4.95 -2.33
N ASP A 12 9.97 -5.83 -2.82
CA ASP A 12 9.47 -6.98 -2.08
C ASP A 12 9.25 -8.18 -3.01
N MET A 13 9.09 -9.38 -2.42
CA MET A 13 8.83 -10.62 -3.15
C MET A 13 7.79 -11.47 -2.43
N ALA A 14 6.78 -11.92 -3.18
CA ALA A 14 5.80 -12.88 -2.70
C ALA A 14 5.94 -14.23 -3.43
N PHE A 15 5.71 -15.31 -2.70
CA PHE A 15 5.79 -16.67 -3.21
C PHE A 15 4.48 -17.43 -2.95
N ALA A 16 4.04 -18.21 -3.94
CA ALA A 16 2.94 -19.15 -3.81
C ALA A 16 3.24 -20.40 -4.65
N GLY A 17 3.69 -21.48 -3.98
CA GLY A 17 4.18 -22.67 -4.69
C GLY A 17 5.39 -22.35 -5.56
N ASP A 18 5.26 -22.56 -6.87
CA ASP A 18 6.28 -22.26 -7.88
C ASP A 18 6.13 -20.83 -8.49
N VAL A 19 5.17 -20.07 -8.03
CA VAL A 19 4.96 -18.69 -8.46
C VAL A 19 5.79 -17.75 -7.60
N LEU A 20 6.50 -16.81 -8.25
CA LEU A 20 7.20 -15.69 -7.63
C LEU A 20 6.69 -14.39 -8.27
N VAL A 21 6.31 -13.43 -7.44
CA VAL A 21 6.07 -12.05 -7.85
C VAL A 21 7.11 -11.16 -7.19
N ALA A 22 7.78 -10.34 -7.98
CA ALA A 22 8.74 -9.35 -7.49
C ALA A 22 8.19 -7.94 -7.73
N GLY A 23 7.91 -7.23 -6.64
CA GLY A 23 7.47 -5.84 -6.62
C GLY A 23 8.61 -4.87 -6.89
N SER A 24 8.27 -3.68 -7.35
CA SER A 24 9.18 -2.57 -7.57
C SER A 24 8.45 -1.23 -7.45
N TYR A 25 9.20 -0.12 -7.42
CA TYR A 25 8.62 1.24 -7.44
C TYR A 25 7.78 1.55 -8.67
N HIS A 26 7.84 0.71 -9.71
CA HIS A 26 7.20 0.96 -11.01
C HIS A 26 6.21 -0.13 -11.41
N GLY A 27 5.90 -1.06 -10.50
CA GLY A 27 5.00 -2.18 -10.74
C GLY A 27 5.57 -3.50 -10.26
N PHE A 28 5.33 -4.58 -10.99
CA PHE A 28 5.82 -5.91 -10.60
C PHE A 28 6.11 -6.80 -11.79
N ASN A 29 6.93 -7.82 -11.54
CA ASN A 29 7.20 -8.91 -12.47
C ASN A 29 6.65 -10.22 -11.89
N THR A 30 6.15 -11.08 -12.77
CA THR A 30 5.72 -12.44 -12.43
C THR A 30 6.69 -13.46 -13.00
N TYR A 31 7.00 -14.46 -12.21
CA TYR A 31 7.92 -15.52 -12.58
C TYR A 31 7.35 -16.89 -12.20
N ARG A 32 7.86 -17.93 -12.87
CA ARG A 32 7.72 -19.30 -12.44
C ARG A 32 9.08 -19.85 -12.06
N LEU A 33 9.18 -20.43 -10.88
CA LEU A 33 10.38 -21.14 -10.46
C LEU A 33 10.47 -22.45 -11.25
N GLN A 34 11.64 -22.69 -11.83
CA GLN A 34 11.95 -23.93 -12.55
C GLN A 34 12.51 -24.97 -11.57
N ASP A 35 12.61 -26.22 -12.01
CA ASP A 35 13.11 -27.33 -11.18
C ASP A 35 14.53 -27.10 -10.63
N ASP A 36 15.34 -26.29 -11.32
CA ASP A 36 16.68 -25.89 -10.89
C ASP A 36 16.67 -24.66 -9.95
N GLY A 37 15.48 -24.15 -9.59
CA GLY A 37 15.29 -22.98 -8.74
C GLY A 37 15.47 -21.63 -9.46
N VAL A 38 15.75 -21.62 -10.77
CA VAL A 38 15.91 -20.39 -11.54
C VAL A 38 14.52 -19.82 -11.90
N PRO A 39 14.23 -18.54 -11.60
CA PRO A 39 12.95 -17.94 -11.96
C PRO A 39 12.91 -17.60 -13.46
N ALA A 40 11.89 -18.11 -14.15
CA ALA A 40 11.58 -17.75 -15.53
C ALA A 40 10.58 -16.60 -15.56
N LEU A 41 10.96 -15.46 -16.14
CA LEU A 41 10.09 -14.29 -16.30
C LEU A 41 8.91 -14.65 -17.22
N LEU A 42 7.68 -14.40 -16.77
CA LEU A 42 6.45 -14.65 -17.51
C LEU A 42 5.75 -13.35 -17.92
N GLY A 43 5.64 -12.39 -17.00
CA GLY A 43 4.94 -11.15 -17.23
C GLY A 43 5.54 -9.96 -16.49
N SER A 44 5.16 -8.76 -16.94
CA SER A 44 5.53 -7.51 -16.29
C SER A 44 4.35 -6.55 -16.35
N VAL A 45 4.01 -5.97 -15.21
CA VAL A 45 3.01 -4.91 -15.11
C VAL A 45 3.71 -3.62 -14.73
N VAL A 46 3.59 -2.61 -15.59
CA VAL A 46 4.12 -1.27 -15.32
C VAL A 46 3.00 -0.41 -14.75
N CYS A 47 3.09 -0.08 -13.47
CA CYS A 47 2.12 0.72 -12.75
C CYS A 47 2.83 1.45 -11.60
N PRO A 48 3.42 2.63 -11.86
CA PRO A 48 4.21 3.34 -10.86
C PRO A 48 3.38 3.75 -9.65
N GLY A 49 3.99 3.73 -8.47
CA GLY A 49 3.31 4.15 -7.24
C GLY A 49 4.12 3.96 -5.97
N GLY A 50 5.36 3.51 -6.10
CA GLY A 50 6.29 3.34 -4.98
C GLY A 50 6.06 2.04 -4.21
N GLN A 51 6.89 1.81 -3.25
CA GLN A 51 7.17 0.63 -2.46
C GLN A 51 6.89 -0.73 -3.14
N GLY A 52 5.67 -1.01 -3.59
CA GLY A 52 5.37 -2.26 -4.30
C GLY A 52 5.52 -3.50 -3.42
N ASP A 53 5.24 -3.36 -2.11
CA ASP A 53 5.04 -4.49 -1.22
C ASP A 53 3.92 -5.38 -1.76
N VAL A 54 4.14 -6.68 -1.83
CA VAL A 54 3.27 -7.61 -2.54
C VAL A 54 2.91 -8.84 -1.70
N SER A 55 1.65 -9.28 -1.79
CA SER A 55 1.18 -10.52 -1.20
C SER A 55 0.34 -11.31 -2.19
N ILE A 56 0.47 -12.64 -2.18
CA ILE A 56 -0.32 -13.54 -3.02
C ILE A 56 -1.32 -14.31 -2.15
N VAL A 57 -2.59 -14.30 -2.54
CA VAL A 57 -3.65 -15.11 -1.93
C VAL A 57 -4.45 -15.79 -3.03
N GLY A 58 -4.24 -17.08 -3.23
CA GLY A 58 -4.81 -17.81 -4.38
C GLY A 58 -4.34 -17.17 -5.70
N ASP A 59 -5.28 -16.78 -6.54
CA ASP A 59 -5.01 -16.12 -7.82
C ASP A 59 -5.00 -14.58 -7.71
N LEU A 60 -5.05 -14.02 -6.50
CA LEU A 60 -5.01 -12.58 -6.28
C LEU A 60 -3.63 -12.13 -5.80
N LEU A 61 -3.13 -11.07 -6.41
CA LEU A 61 -1.98 -10.30 -5.96
C LEU A 61 -2.46 -8.99 -5.36
N ILE A 62 -2.03 -8.68 -4.14
CA ILE A 62 -2.26 -7.40 -3.46
C ILE A 62 -0.96 -6.62 -3.53
N MET A 63 -1.00 -5.36 -3.97
CA MET A 63 0.18 -4.51 -4.13
C MET A 63 -0.01 -3.17 -3.45
N SER A 64 0.95 -2.78 -2.62
CA SER A 64 1.02 -1.49 -1.93
C SER A 64 1.42 -0.34 -2.86
N VAL A 65 0.75 0.81 -2.70
CA VAL A 65 1.02 2.05 -3.44
C VAL A 65 1.05 3.22 -2.47
N GLU A 66 2.19 3.90 -2.37
CA GLU A 66 2.40 4.96 -1.39
C GLU A 66 2.76 6.31 -1.98
N GLN A 67 3.55 6.33 -3.07
CA GLN A 67 4.11 7.56 -3.59
C GLN A 67 3.04 8.51 -4.13
N THR A 68 3.26 9.80 -3.91
CA THR A 68 2.36 10.87 -4.35
C THR A 68 2.19 10.96 -5.87
N ARG A 69 3.08 10.35 -6.64
CA ARG A 69 3.03 10.28 -8.09
C ARG A 69 2.17 9.15 -8.66
N GLY A 70 1.70 8.22 -7.81
CA GLY A 70 0.83 7.12 -8.25
C GLY A 70 -0.46 7.65 -8.87
N ARG A 71 -0.91 7.03 -9.96
CA ARG A 71 -2.10 7.43 -10.72
C ARG A 71 -3.13 6.32 -10.76
N LEU A 72 -4.40 6.68 -10.85
CA LEU A 72 -5.50 5.72 -11.04
C LEU A 72 -5.31 4.86 -12.29
N ASP A 73 -4.82 5.45 -13.37
CA ASP A 73 -4.64 4.84 -14.69
C ASP A 73 -3.25 4.19 -14.91
N CYS A 74 -2.42 4.08 -13.85
CA CYS A 74 -1.03 3.64 -13.94
C CYS A 74 -0.15 4.47 -14.92
N GLY A 75 -0.54 5.69 -15.22
CA GLY A 75 0.16 6.56 -16.15
C GLY A 75 1.59 6.90 -15.69
N LEU A 76 2.54 6.87 -16.64
CA LEU A 76 3.96 7.13 -16.38
C LEU A 76 4.28 8.60 -16.13
N GLN A 77 3.39 9.51 -16.52
CA GLN A 77 3.56 10.95 -16.34
C GLN A 77 3.54 11.38 -14.87
N GLY A 78 3.03 10.51 -13.99
CA GLY A 78 2.92 10.83 -12.56
C GLY A 78 1.88 11.92 -12.28
N ILE A 79 1.97 12.52 -11.09
CA ILE A 79 1.17 13.66 -10.62
C ILE A 79 2.15 14.73 -10.15
N SER A 80 2.01 15.94 -10.68
CA SER A 80 2.81 17.11 -10.30
C SER A 80 2.05 18.09 -9.41
N ASP A 81 0.72 18.04 -9.42
CA ASP A 81 -0.13 18.95 -8.67
C ASP A 81 -0.17 18.54 -7.19
N ASP A 82 -0.27 19.49 -6.30
CA ASP A 82 -0.38 19.26 -4.85
C ASP A 82 -1.66 18.49 -4.51
N VAL A 83 -2.77 18.84 -5.18
CA VAL A 83 -4.07 18.18 -5.06
C VAL A 83 -4.49 17.64 -6.43
N SER A 84 -4.85 16.35 -6.51
CA SER A 84 -5.29 15.73 -7.76
C SER A 84 -6.19 14.51 -7.53
N THR A 85 -7.38 14.54 -8.11
CA THR A 85 -8.31 13.41 -8.09
C THR A 85 -7.83 12.21 -8.92
N ASP A 86 -6.85 12.40 -9.80
CA ASP A 86 -6.20 11.31 -10.55
C ASP A 86 -5.18 10.53 -9.70
N ARG A 87 -4.79 11.07 -8.52
CA ARG A 87 -3.82 10.42 -7.65
C ARG A 87 -4.37 9.14 -7.05
N PHE A 88 -3.55 8.11 -7.04
CA PHE A 88 -3.82 6.86 -6.37
C PHE A 88 -2.78 6.59 -5.28
N ARG A 89 -3.25 6.33 -4.07
CA ARG A 89 -2.47 5.78 -2.95
C ARG A 89 -3.35 4.80 -2.17
N GLY A 90 -2.81 3.64 -1.82
CA GLY A 90 -3.55 2.57 -1.14
C GLY A 90 -3.09 1.19 -1.62
N ILE A 91 -4.01 0.26 -1.81
CA ILE A 91 -3.69 -1.07 -2.35
C ILE A 91 -4.37 -1.30 -3.70
N ARG A 92 -3.66 -1.99 -4.60
CA ARG A 92 -4.20 -2.51 -5.86
C ARG A 92 -4.33 -4.02 -5.77
N ILE A 93 -5.32 -4.55 -6.44
CA ILE A 93 -5.60 -5.98 -6.47
C ILE A 93 -5.56 -6.42 -7.93
N PHE A 94 -4.74 -7.42 -8.22
CA PHE A 94 -4.60 -7.97 -9.56
C PHE A 94 -5.00 -9.44 -9.57
N ASP A 95 -5.68 -9.87 -10.60
CA ASP A 95 -5.83 -11.27 -10.97
C ASP A 95 -4.54 -11.73 -11.66
N ILE A 96 -3.89 -12.73 -11.09
CA ILE A 96 -2.66 -13.34 -11.60
C ILE A 96 -2.85 -14.81 -12.02
N SER A 97 -4.08 -15.25 -12.24
CA SER A 97 -4.37 -16.59 -12.76
C SER A 97 -3.67 -16.84 -14.11
N ASP A 98 -3.53 -15.81 -14.94
CA ASP A 98 -2.61 -15.79 -16.08
C ASP A 98 -1.38 -14.94 -15.72
N LEU A 99 -0.30 -15.59 -15.28
CA LEU A 99 0.94 -14.92 -14.90
C LEU A 99 1.59 -14.11 -16.04
N ALA A 100 1.29 -14.43 -17.29
CA ALA A 100 1.80 -13.67 -18.43
C ALA A 100 1.01 -12.37 -18.69
N ARG A 101 -0.21 -12.29 -18.16
CA ARG A 101 -1.11 -11.16 -18.38
C ARG A 101 -1.93 -10.82 -17.13
N PRO A 102 -1.30 -10.39 -16.04
CA PRO A 102 -2.01 -9.95 -14.86
C PRO A 102 -2.98 -8.80 -15.17
N VAL A 103 -4.15 -8.80 -14.55
CA VAL A 103 -5.19 -7.79 -14.77
C VAL A 103 -5.60 -7.17 -13.43
N GLN A 104 -5.62 -5.83 -13.35
CA GLN A 104 -6.15 -5.17 -12.17
C GLN A 104 -7.65 -5.39 -12.06
N VAL A 105 -8.11 -5.98 -10.94
CA VAL A 105 -9.50 -6.33 -10.68
C VAL A 105 -10.11 -5.56 -9.52
N GLY A 106 -9.28 -4.85 -8.75
CA GLY A 106 -9.74 -4.04 -7.63
C GLY A 106 -8.70 -3.03 -7.18
N ALA A 107 -9.14 -2.07 -6.39
CA ALA A 107 -8.28 -1.09 -5.74
C ALA A 107 -9.00 -0.46 -4.55
N VAL A 108 -8.25 -0.14 -3.49
CA VAL A 108 -8.74 0.61 -2.33
C VAL A 108 -7.82 1.78 -2.10
N GLN A 109 -8.38 2.99 -2.15
CA GLN A 109 -7.64 4.20 -1.81
C GLN A 109 -7.64 4.42 -0.29
N THR A 110 -6.54 4.91 0.24
CA THR A 110 -6.37 5.24 1.65
C THR A 110 -5.82 6.65 1.80
N CYS A 111 -6.01 7.24 2.97
CA CYS A 111 -5.60 8.62 3.21
C CYS A 111 -4.08 8.82 3.21
N ARG A 112 -3.31 7.78 3.54
CA ARG A 112 -1.85 7.85 3.67
C ARG A 112 -1.11 6.87 2.76
N GLY A 113 -1.81 6.28 1.80
CA GLY A 113 -1.25 5.25 0.96
C GLY A 113 -1.05 3.91 1.69
N SER A 114 -0.23 3.06 1.11
CA SER A 114 0.20 1.79 1.67
C SER A 114 1.70 1.66 1.50
N HIS A 115 2.45 1.75 2.60
CA HIS A 115 3.87 1.46 2.60
C HIS A 115 4.07 -0.05 2.56
N THR A 116 3.43 -0.70 3.54
CA THR A 116 3.32 -2.15 3.63
C THR A 116 1.90 -2.52 4.00
N HIS A 117 1.53 -3.75 3.72
CA HIS A 117 0.29 -4.34 4.17
C HIS A 117 0.55 -5.73 4.74
N SER A 118 -0.40 -6.23 5.51
CA SER A 118 -0.35 -7.61 6.01
C SER A 118 -1.66 -8.31 5.71
N VAL A 119 -1.59 -9.46 5.06
CA VAL A 119 -2.73 -10.35 4.94
C VAL A 119 -2.93 -11.03 6.29
N VAL A 120 -4.02 -10.69 6.97
CA VAL A 120 -4.31 -11.14 8.32
C VAL A 120 -5.11 -12.44 8.32
N SER A 121 -6.02 -12.57 7.38
CA SER A 121 -6.81 -13.78 7.20
C SER A 121 -7.35 -13.90 5.78
N GLY A 122 -7.70 -15.12 5.41
CA GLY A 122 -8.49 -15.43 4.24
C GLY A 122 -7.83 -16.35 3.23
N PRO A 123 -8.60 -16.74 2.19
CA PRO A 123 -10.06 -16.71 2.25
C PRO A 123 -10.61 -17.80 3.17
N GLY A 124 -11.47 -17.42 4.11
CA GLY A 124 -12.21 -18.32 4.96
C GLY A 124 -13.48 -18.86 4.26
N ALA A 125 -14.38 -19.47 5.05
CA ALA A 125 -15.67 -19.95 4.54
C ALA A 125 -16.58 -18.82 3.99
N ASP A 126 -16.31 -17.59 4.36
CA ASP A 126 -17.00 -16.37 3.92
C ASP A 126 -16.47 -15.83 2.59
N GLY A 127 -15.41 -16.42 2.03
CA GLY A 127 -14.80 -16.00 0.76
C GLY A 127 -14.12 -14.63 0.82
N LYS A 128 -13.67 -14.20 2.01
CA LYS A 128 -13.08 -12.87 2.21
C LYS A 128 -11.64 -12.96 2.64
N ILE A 129 -10.85 -12.00 2.16
CA ILE A 129 -9.49 -11.72 2.62
C ILE A 129 -9.54 -10.46 3.47
N ILE A 130 -8.87 -10.47 4.62
CA ILE A 130 -8.68 -9.28 5.46
C ILE A 130 -7.23 -8.85 5.39
N VAL A 131 -7.05 -7.58 5.08
CA VAL A 131 -5.74 -6.94 4.96
C VAL A 131 -5.68 -5.78 5.94
N TYR A 132 -4.59 -5.70 6.71
CA TYR A 132 -4.26 -4.52 7.50
C TYR A 132 -3.29 -3.67 6.70
N ASN A 133 -3.63 -2.40 6.56
CA ASN A 133 -2.86 -1.43 5.80
C ASN A 133 -2.34 -0.34 6.72
N SER A 134 -1.06 -0.04 6.62
CA SER A 134 -0.40 1.06 7.29
C SER A 134 0.27 1.97 6.27
N GLY A 135 -0.19 3.21 6.20
CA GLY A 135 0.39 4.23 5.32
C GLY A 135 1.37 5.12 6.08
N THR A 136 2.48 5.47 5.46
CA THR A 136 3.50 6.37 6.01
C THR A 136 3.57 7.72 5.30
N SER A 137 2.94 7.83 4.14
CA SER A 137 2.90 9.08 3.37
C SER A 137 2.13 10.19 4.10
N SER A 138 2.29 11.44 3.67
CA SER A 138 1.46 12.56 4.14
C SER A 138 -0.03 12.27 3.96
N VAL A 139 -0.85 12.80 4.86
CA VAL A 139 -2.31 12.70 4.70
C VAL A 139 -2.72 13.45 3.43
N ARG A 140 -3.57 12.84 2.62
CA ARG A 140 -4.12 13.44 1.41
C ARG A 140 -5.06 14.59 1.77
N ASP A 141 -5.16 15.53 0.86
CA ASP A 141 -6.19 16.57 0.93
C ASP A 141 -7.59 15.96 0.81
N GLU A 142 -8.55 16.55 1.51
CA GLU A 142 -9.96 16.12 1.48
C GLU A 142 -10.59 16.30 0.09
N GLU A 143 -10.07 17.25 -0.72
CA GLU A 143 -10.46 17.42 -2.12
C GLU A 143 -10.02 16.25 -3.02
N GLU A 144 -8.95 15.51 -2.63
CA GLU A 144 -8.54 14.30 -3.35
C GLU A 144 -9.33 13.07 -2.93
N LEU A 145 -9.55 12.94 -1.62
CA LEU A 145 -10.23 11.79 -1.03
C LEU A 145 -10.98 12.24 0.22
N GLU A 146 -12.30 12.23 0.14
CA GLU A 146 -13.19 12.62 1.22
C GLU A 146 -12.89 11.84 2.52
N GLY A 147 -12.92 12.55 3.65
CA GLY A 147 -12.68 12.00 4.98
C GLY A 147 -11.21 11.83 5.35
N CYS A 148 -10.27 12.34 4.56
CA CYS A 148 -8.86 12.35 4.90
C CYS A 148 -8.50 13.59 5.74
N ILE A 149 -8.45 13.40 7.05
CA ILE A 149 -8.15 14.44 8.02
C ILE A 149 -6.74 14.21 8.58
N GLY A 150 -5.88 15.22 8.51
CA GLY A 150 -4.48 15.16 8.97
C GLY A 150 -4.22 15.83 10.31
N GLU A 151 -5.22 16.47 10.91
CA GLU A 151 -5.06 17.18 12.16
C GLU A 151 -4.89 16.24 13.35
N SER A 152 -3.91 16.50 14.21
CA SER A 152 -3.68 15.79 15.45
C SER A 152 -2.73 16.61 16.36
N PRO A 153 -2.97 16.68 17.71
CA PRO A 153 -4.16 16.20 18.40
C PRO A 153 -5.34 17.16 18.19
N GLY A 154 -6.56 16.67 18.19
CA GLY A 154 -7.75 17.52 18.15
C GLY A 154 -8.91 16.95 17.35
N ASP A 155 -8.67 16.00 16.45
CA ASP A 155 -9.71 15.29 15.72
C ASP A 155 -9.52 13.78 15.85
N ASP A 156 -10.49 13.09 16.44
CA ASP A 156 -10.50 11.63 16.60
C ASP A 156 -10.65 10.86 15.27
N ARG A 157 -11.05 11.57 14.20
CA ARG A 157 -11.16 11.03 12.85
C ARG A 157 -9.84 11.11 12.07
N THR A 158 -8.77 11.57 12.69
CA THR A 158 -7.47 11.72 12.00
C THR A 158 -7.02 10.44 11.31
N ALA A 159 -6.47 10.57 10.12
CA ALA A 159 -5.86 9.46 9.39
C ALA A 159 -4.49 9.05 9.96
N LEU A 160 -4.00 9.77 10.95
CA LEU A 160 -2.75 9.44 11.64
C LEU A 160 -2.98 8.35 12.69
N PHE A 161 -1.97 7.51 12.91
CA PHE A 161 -1.91 6.50 13.98
C PHE A 161 -3.03 5.44 13.97
N ARG A 162 -3.63 5.20 12.80
CA ARG A 162 -4.63 4.16 12.59
C ARG A 162 -4.12 3.09 11.63
N ILE A 163 -4.78 1.94 11.68
CA ILE A 163 -4.64 0.88 10.69
C ILE A 163 -5.95 0.81 9.90
N ASP A 164 -5.89 0.87 8.58
CA ASP A 164 -7.07 0.61 7.75
C ASP A 164 -7.27 -0.90 7.60
N VAL A 165 -8.42 -1.40 8.03
CA VAL A 165 -8.84 -2.79 7.87
C VAL A 165 -9.58 -2.91 6.55
N ILE A 166 -8.99 -3.61 5.59
CA ILE A 166 -9.52 -3.77 4.23
C ILE A 166 -10.08 -5.17 4.06
N GLU A 167 -11.32 -5.24 3.62
CA GLU A 167 -12.00 -6.47 3.24
C GLU A 167 -11.97 -6.61 1.71
N ILE A 168 -11.52 -7.76 1.21
CA ILE A 168 -11.47 -8.09 -0.21
C ILE A 168 -12.31 -9.34 -0.44
N PRO A 169 -13.50 -9.27 -1.07
CA PRO A 169 -14.24 -10.43 -1.52
C PRO A 169 -13.50 -11.12 -2.68
N VAL A 170 -13.23 -12.42 -2.56
CA VAL A 170 -12.46 -13.16 -3.57
C VAL A 170 -13.21 -13.32 -4.89
N ASP A 171 -14.53 -13.45 -4.83
CA ASP A 171 -15.43 -13.59 -5.99
C ASP A 171 -15.70 -12.27 -6.71
N ASP A 172 -15.48 -11.13 -6.04
CA ASP A 172 -15.63 -9.79 -6.62
C ASP A 172 -14.66 -8.80 -5.98
N PRO A 173 -13.35 -8.87 -6.31
CA PRO A 173 -12.32 -8.01 -5.73
C PRO A 173 -12.54 -6.51 -6.02
N GLY A 174 -13.36 -6.19 -7.02
CA GLY A 174 -13.77 -4.81 -7.30
C GLY A 174 -14.61 -4.17 -6.19
N LYS A 175 -15.16 -4.98 -5.27
CA LYS A 175 -15.88 -4.52 -4.08
C LYS A 175 -15.01 -4.40 -2.83
N ALA A 176 -13.71 -4.50 -2.98
CA ALA A 176 -12.80 -4.29 -1.86
C ALA A 176 -13.00 -2.90 -1.25
N ARG A 177 -12.97 -2.82 0.09
CA ARG A 177 -13.21 -1.57 0.81
C ARG A 177 -12.57 -1.58 2.19
N ILE A 178 -12.38 -0.41 2.75
CA ILE A 178 -12.09 -0.24 4.18
C ILE A 178 -13.37 -0.54 4.95
N VAL A 179 -13.29 -1.43 5.94
CA VAL A 179 -14.40 -1.81 6.81
C VAL A 179 -14.25 -1.27 8.22
N ASP A 180 -13.03 -0.92 8.62
CA ASP A 180 -12.70 -0.32 9.91
C ASP A 180 -11.37 0.43 9.81
N SER A 181 -11.14 1.39 10.71
CA SER A 181 -9.88 2.15 10.78
C SER A 181 -9.54 2.46 12.26
N PRO A 182 -9.27 1.44 13.08
CA PRO A 182 -8.99 1.64 14.49
C PRO A 182 -7.71 2.43 14.72
N ALA A 183 -7.76 3.38 15.65
CA ALA A 183 -6.63 4.13 16.14
C ALA A 183 -5.84 3.28 17.14
N VAL A 184 -5.09 2.30 16.66
CA VAL A 184 -4.41 1.27 17.47
C VAL A 184 -3.29 1.82 18.36
N PHE A 185 -2.83 3.03 18.09
CA PHE A 185 -1.83 3.73 18.89
C PHE A 185 -2.43 4.86 19.72
N ALA A 186 -3.73 4.79 20.01
CA ALA A 186 -4.42 5.74 20.89
C ALA A 186 -4.60 5.16 22.29
N ASP A 187 -4.44 6.01 23.29
CA ASP A 187 -4.87 5.71 24.66
C ASP A 187 -6.39 5.97 24.74
N PRO A 188 -7.22 4.93 24.99
CA PRO A 188 -8.67 5.08 24.98
C PRO A 188 -9.21 5.96 26.12
N GLU A 189 -8.46 6.13 27.23
CA GLU A 189 -8.90 6.93 28.37
C GLU A 189 -8.58 8.42 28.18
N SER A 190 -7.40 8.74 27.66
CA SER A 190 -6.94 10.13 27.52
C SER A 190 -7.13 10.69 26.11
N GLY A 191 -7.47 9.86 25.13
CA GLY A 191 -7.50 10.23 23.71
C GLY A 191 -6.12 10.58 23.14
N VAL A 192 -5.06 10.26 23.90
CA VAL A 192 -3.69 10.54 23.48
C VAL A 192 -3.25 9.49 22.51
N LEU A 193 -2.83 9.94 21.32
CA LEU A 193 -2.21 9.07 20.35
C LEU A 193 -0.78 8.73 20.79
N GLY A 194 -0.49 7.44 20.92
CA GLY A 194 0.85 6.94 21.20
C GLY A 194 1.82 7.33 20.08
N ALA A 195 3.09 7.44 20.42
CA ALA A 195 4.15 7.85 19.48
C ALA A 195 4.02 9.26 18.90
N LEU A 196 3.07 10.08 19.37
CA LEU A 196 3.08 11.51 19.08
C LEU A 196 4.10 12.20 19.98
N TRP A 197 5.10 12.79 19.37
CA TRP A 197 5.98 13.72 20.05
C TRP A 197 5.17 14.94 20.48
N ARG A 198 5.15 15.23 21.76
CA ARG A 198 4.38 16.32 22.36
C ARG A 198 5.17 17.62 22.55
N GLY A 199 6.26 17.79 21.82
CA GLY A 199 7.09 18.98 22.01
C GLY A 199 7.79 18.97 23.38
N GLY A 200 8.55 17.94 23.66
CA GLY A 200 9.48 17.87 24.78
C GLY A 200 10.90 17.94 24.28
N ASP A 201 11.82 18.21 25.17
CA ASP A 201 13.24 18.31 24.87
C ASP A 201 13.78 16.95 24.38
N HIS A 202 14.11 16.86 23.11
CA HIS A 202 14.95 15.79 22.55
C HIS A 202 16.44 16.14 22.64
N GLY A 203 16.80 16.97 23.63
CA GLY A 203 18.18 17.17 24.05
C GLY A 203 18.96 18.21 23.24
N ASP A 204 18.39 18.88 22.27
CA ASP A 204 19.04 20.04 21.63
C ASP A 204 18.02 20.92 20.90
N GLU A 205 17.80 22.15 21.42
CA GLU A 205 16.88 23.14 20.85
C GLU A 205 17.27 23.64 19.45
N THR A 206 18.31 23.13 18.84
CA THR A 206 18.85 23.59 17.55
C THR A 206 18.55 22.70 16.36
N GLN A 207 17.90 21.55 16.55
CA GLN A 207 17.45 20.74 15.43
C GLN A 207 15.96 20.94 15.16
N GLU A 208 15.65 21.73 14.16
CA GLU A 208 14.38 21.61 13.44
C GLU A 208 14.33 20.19 12.85
N THR A 209 13.80 19.25 13.62
CA THR A 209 13.49 17.90 13.09
C THR A 209 12.37 18.07 12.09
N SER A 210 12.68 17.96 10.82
CA SER A 210 11.67 17.85 9.79
C SER A 210 10.83 16.59 10.06
N GLN A 211 9.55 16.63 9.80
CA GLN A 211 8.64 15.47 9.93
C GLN A 211 9.11 14.22 9.15
N THR A 212 10.15 14.35 8.34
CA THR A 212 10.74 13.28 7.53
C THR A 212 11.76 12.43 8.28
N ASP A 213 12.26 12.87 9.44
CA ASP A 213 13.30 12.14 10.17
C ASP A 213 12.76 11.10 11.17
N GLN A 214 11.45 10.95 11.28
CA GLN A 214 10.80 10.08 12.27
C GLN A 214 10.45 8.67 11.78
N CYS A 215 10.74 8.32 10.55
CA CYS A 215 10.32 7.04 9.96
C CYS A 215 11.47 6.23 9.33
N HIS A 216 12.65 6.27 9.92
CA HIS A 216 13.77 5.45 9.47
C HIS A 216 14.38 4.65 10.64
N ASP A 217 13.57 3.75 11.24
CA ASP A 217 14.07 2.58 11.97
C ASP A 217 13.07 1.43 11.86
#